data_1ffa611fa22d7b2b4b7ea08fd2087971
#
_entry.id   1ffa611fa22d7b2b4b7ea08fd2087971
#
_cell.length_a   1.000
_cell.length_b   1.000
_cell.length_c   1.000
_cell.angle_alpha   90.00
_cell.angle_beta   90.00
_cell.angle_gamma   90.00
#
_symmetry.space_group_name_H-M   'P 1'
#
loop_
_entity.id
_entity.type
_entity.pdbx_description
1 polymer ?
#
loop_
_entity_poly.entity_id
_entity_poly.type
_entity_poly.pdbx_seq_one_letter_code
_entity_poly.pdbx_strand_id
1 'polypeptide(L)'
;MLEDALTIVIPCKNEGINIYDCVGILCKQQGISGTKVIIADNSDDEESIWWLWKTESDFKYSVNIEIIKGGYPAKARLEGSKLVTTPYILFLDADIMLRNKFVLGECLAYESDLVTVPFYTEKEYNWIFRLFDIQQRLSNWLGTPFAVGGFQLWKTEAYWKTGGYDETHLFAEDYWVSQRTEIMKIHKTKGVWTSARRFKNKGFFYMFLLTIKCYINRNNPKFFKKHHNYWS
;
A
#
# COMPACT_ATOMS: atom_id res chain seq x y z
N MET A 1 -22.09 3.53 3.36
CA MET A 1 -21.06 4.47 2.81
C MET A 1 -19.70 3.88 3.11
N LEU A 2 -18.58 4.34 2.49
CA LEU A 2 -17.25 3.82 2.83
C LEU A 2 -16.80 4.24 4.23
N GLU A 3 -17.33 5.32 4.74
CA GLU A 3 -17.04 5.89 6.08
C GLU A 3 -17.16 4.86 7.21
N ASP A 4 -18.22 4.04 7.21
CA ASP A 4 -18.45 3.05 8.27
C ASP A 4 -17.71 1.73 8.00
N ALA A 5 -17.25 1.52 6.78
CA ALA A 5 -16.67 0.25 6.33
C ALA A 5 -15.14 0.24 6.26
N LEU A 6 -14.52 1.38 5.97
CA LEU A 6 -13.13 1.47 5.55
C LEU A 6 -12.35 2.56 6.27
N THR A 7 -11.16 2.23 6.74
CA THR A 7 -10.12 3.20 7.10
C THR A 7 -8.93 3.01 6.17
N ILE A 8 -8.35 4.12 5.70
CA ILE A 8 -7.21 4.12 4.80
C ILE A 8 -5.97 4.56 5.58
N VAL A 9 -4.88 3.81 5.48
CA VAL A 9 -3.58 4.12 6.10
C VAL A 9 -2.55 4.36 5.02
N ILE A 10 -1.96 5.55 5.02
CA ILE A 10 -0.97 6.00 4.04
C ILE A 10 0.36 6.23 4.77
N PRO A 11 1.36 5.33 4.60
CA PRO A 11 2.71 5.62 5.04
C PRO A 11 3.30 6.72 4.16
N CYS A 12 3.89 7.75 4.77
CA CYS A 12 4.44 8.90 4.07
C CYS A 12 5.84 9.23 4.59
N LYS A 13 6.79 9.46 3.67
CA LYS A 13 8.11 10.02 3.97
C LYS A 13 8.68 10.69 2.75
N ASN A 14 8.85 12.01 2.82
CA ASN A 14 9.49 12.83 1.78
C ASN A 14 8.85 12.62 0.40
N GLU A 15 7.50 12.58 0.37
CA GLU A 15 6.74 12.31 -0.87
C GLU A 15 6.37 13.59 -1.63
N GLY A 16 6.65 14.78 -1.07
CA GLY A 16 6.37 16.06 -1.72
C GLY A 16 4.92 16.15 -2.20
N ILE A 17 4.71 16.57 -3.44
CA ILE A 17 3.38 16.69 -4.04
C ILE A 17 2.61 15.37 -4.20
N ASN A 18 3.29 14.21 -4.16
CA ASN A 18 2.62 12.92 -4.38
C ASN A 18 1.51 12.66 -3.36
N ILE A 19 1.72 13.02 -2.08
CA ILE A 19 0.69 12.84 -1.05
C ILE A 19 -0.56 13.68 -1.35
N TYR A 20 -0.39 14.91 -1.84
CA TYR A 20 -1.49 15.79 -2.23
C TYR A 20 -2.27 15.21 -3.41
N ASP A 21 -1.58 14.76 -4.45
CA ASP A 21 -2.20 14.15 -5.63
C ASP A 21 -2.90 12.84 -5.29
N CYS A 22 -2.29 11.99 -4.45
CA CYS A 22 -2.87 10.74 -3.98
C CYS A 22 -4.20 10.98 -3.26
N VAL A 23 -4.23 11.85 -2.26
CA VAL A 23 -5.45 12.16 -1.50
C VAL A 23 -6.47 12.89 -2.37
N GLY A 24 -6.03 13.80 -3.24
CA GLY A 24 -6.92 14.50 -4.18
C GLY A 24 -7.62 13.58 -5.17
N ILE A 25 -6.95 12.52 -5.64
CA ILE A 25 -7.58 11.48 -6.47
C ILE A 25 -8.42 10.53 -5.62
N LEU A 26 -7.99 10.22 -4.40
CA LEU A 26 -8.76 9.44 -3.45
C LEU A 26 -10.13 10.09 -3.15
N CYS A 27 -10.17 11.41 -2.98
CA CYS A 27 -11.42 12.15 -2.77
C CYS A 27 -12.43 12.05 -3.94
N LYS A 28 -11.99 11.58 -5.11
CA LYS A 28 -12.86 11.32 -6.27
C LYS A 28 -13.47 9.91 -6.27
N GLN A 29 -13.13 9.06 -5.31
CA GLN A 29 -13.70 7.72 -5.22
C GLN A 29 -15.18 7.80 -4.82
N GLN A 30 -16.00 6.94 -5.42
CA GLN A 30 -17.42 6.90 -5.12
C GLN A 30 -17.67 6.46 -3.67
N GLY A 31 -18.42 7.27 -2.93
CA GLY A 31 -18.80 6.99 -1.54
C GLY A 31 -17.70 7.25 -0.51
N ILE A 32 -16.62 7.95 -0.88
CA ILE A 32 -15.46 8.22 -0.02
C ILE A 32 -15.72 9.25 1.08
N SER A 33 -16.75 10.10 0.92
CA SER A 33 -17.01 11.20 1.85
C SER A 33 -17.07 10.74 3.31
N GLY A 34 -16.36 11.44 4.19
CA GLY A 34 -16.26 11.13 5.61
C GLY A 34 -15.31 9.98 5.98
N THR A 35 -14.83 9.20 4.98
CA THR A 35 -13.92 8.07 5.24
C THR A 35 -12.65 8.52 5.95
N LYS A 36 -12.27 7.79 7.01
CA LYS A 36 -11.06 8.07 7.78
C LYS A 36 -9.81 7.74 6.96
N VAL A 37 -8.90 8.73 6.85
CA VAL A 37 -7.59 8.62 6.20
C VAL A 37 -6.51 8.96 7.22
N ILE A 38 -5.70 7.98 7.58
CA ILE A 38 -4.59 8.12 8.53
C ILE A 38 -3.32 8.24 7.72
N ILE A 39 -2.65 9.39 7.80
CA ILE A 39 -1.35 9.62 7.16
C ILE A 39 -0.27 9.45 8.24
N ALA A 40 0.47 8.34 8.16
CA ALA A 40 1.56 8.05 9.09
C ALA A 40 2.87 8.62 8.54
N ASP A 41 3.16 9.88 8.90
CA ASP A 41 4.24 10.68 8.33
C ASP A 41 5.54 10.60 9.11
N ASN A 42 6.66 10.55 8.35
CA ASN A 42 8.01 10.63 8.87
C ASN A 42 8.90 11.54 8.01
N SER A 43 8.31 12.53 7.35
CA SER A 43 9.04 13.49 6.52
C SER A 43 9.96 14.36 7.37
N ASP A 44 11.09 14.72 6.81
CA ASP A 44 12.13 15.56 7.41
C ASP A 44 12.55 16.73 6.50
N ASP A 45 11.98 16.86 5.28
CA ASP A 45 12.15 18.00 4.39
C ASP A 45 10.96 18.96 4.44
N GLU A 46 11.24 20.25 4.31
CA GLU A 46 10.25 21.33 4.44
C GLU A 46 9.17 21.28 3.33
N GLU A 47 9.54 20.88 2.12
CA GLU A 47 8.61 20.77 1.00
C GLU A 47 7.53 19.71 1.26
N SER A 48 7.92 18.53 1.70
CA SER A 48 6.99 17.43 2.02
C SER A 48 6.09 17.78 3.20
N ILE A 49 6.62 18.43 4.23
CA ILE A 49 5.85 18.92 5.38
C ILE A 49 4.80 19.94 4.93
N TRP A 50 5.17 20.87 4.04
CA TRP A 50 4.25 21.85 3.49
C TRP A 50 3.11 21.18 2.69
N TRP A 51 3.44 20.21 1.82
CA TRP A 51 2.43 19.47 1.05
C TRP A 51 1.51 18.66 1.93
N LEU A 52 2.02 18.07 3.02
CA LEU A 52 1.21 17.34 3.99
C LEU A 52 0.18 18.25 4.67
N TRP A 53 0.62 19.40 5.17
CA TRP A 53 -0.26 20.42 5.76
C TRP A 53 -1.32 20.92 4.76
N LYS A 54 -0.90 21.18 3.51
CA LYS A 54 -1.82 21.58 2.45
C LYS A 54 -2.85 20.49 2.13
N THR A 55 -2.45 19.23 2.12
CA THR A 55 -3.34 18.08 1.93
C THR A 55 -4.43 18.05 3.00
N GLU A 56 -4.08 18.16 4.27
CA GLU A 56 -5.03 18.19 5.35
C GLU A 56 -5.98 19.39 5.19
N SER A 57 -5.46 20.59 4.96
CA SER A 57 -6.25 21.82 4.82
C SER A 57 -7.29 21.74 3.70
N ASP A 58 -6.88 21.28 2.51
CA ASP A 58 -7.71 21.31 1.31
C ASP A 58 -8.76 20.17 1.27
N PHE A 59 -8.45 19.01 1.86
CA PHE A 59 -9.30 17.80 1.73
C PHE A 59 -10.06 17.41 3.00
N LYS A 60 -9.89 18.09 4.14
CA LYS A 60 -10.56 17.80 5.43
C LYS A 60 -12.08 17.76 5.38
N TYR A 61 -12.72 18.40 4.41
CA TYR A 61 -14.17 18.36 4.20
C TYR A 61 -14.64 17.22 3.31
N SER A 62 -13.71 16.57 2.61
CA SER A 62 -14.01 15.45 1.74
C SER A 62 -13.77 14.10 2.43
N VAL A 63 -12.72 14.02 3.23
CA VAL A 63 -12.34 12.84 4.01
C VAL A 63 -11.89 13.28 5.41
N ASN A 64 -11.95 12.39 6.38
CA ASN A 64 -11.51 12.67 7.75
C ASN A 64 -10.00 12.33 7.87
N ILE A 65 -9.14 13.33 7.72
CA ILE A 65 -7.68 13.17 7.76
C ILE A 65 -7.17 13.23 9.20
N GLU A 66 -6.38 12.24 9.59
CA GLU A 66 -5.61 12.21 10.82
C GLU A 66 -4.12 11.98 10.48
N ILE A 67 -3.27 12.94 10.88
CA ILE A 67 -1.82 12.84 10.68
C ILE A 67 -1.19 12.32 11.98
N ILE A 68 -0.42 11.23 11.87
CA ILE A 68 0.27 10.63 13.00
C ILE A 68 1.77 10.52 12.72
N LYS A 69 2.57 10.36 13.77
CA LYS A 69 4.00 10.06 13.61
C LYS A 69 4.18 8.66 13.03
N GLY A 70 4.85 8.58 11.89
CA GLY A 70 5.23 7.35 11.20
C GLY A 70 6.61 6.83 11.58
N GLY A 71 7.28 6.24 10.59
CA GLY A 71 8.61 5.66 10.71
C GLY A 71 9.01 5.01 9.38
N TYR A 72 9.77 3.92 9.42
CA TYR A 72 9.88 3.03 8.26
C TYR A 72 8.50 2.49 7.86
N PRO A 73 8.29 2.07 6.61
CA PRO A 73 6.96 1.69 6.11
C PRO A 73 6.23 0.66 6.97
N ALA A 74 6.92 -0.35 7.50
CA ALA A 74 6.33 -1.33 8.42
C ALA A 74 5.77 -0.66 9.69
N LYS A 75 6.56 0.22 10.31
CA LYS A 75 6.14 0.95 11.51
C LYS A 75 4.99 1.91 11.21
N ALA A 76 5.08 2.67 10.12
CA ALA A 76 4.03 3.60 9.73
C ALA A 76 2.68 2.89 9.52
N ARG A 77 2.68 1.74 8.82
CA ARG A 77 1.47 0.93 8.62
C ARG A 77 0.97 0.32 9.93
N LEU A 78 1.87 -0.17 10.79
CA LEU A 78 1.49 -0.70 12.10
C LEU A 78 0.84 0.37 12.98
N GLU A 79 1.47 1.54 13.13
CA GLU A 79 0.90 2.62 13.97
C GLU A 79 -0.45 3.09 13.44
N GLY A 80 -0.58 3.26 12.12
CA GLY A 80 -1.88 3.59 11.51
C GLY A 80 -2.93 2.50 11.73
N SER A 81 -2.56 1.22 11.64
CA SER A 81 -3.49 0.10 11.82
C SER A 81 -4.07 0.00 13.24
N LYS A 82 -3.34 0.44 14.25
CA LYS A 82 -3.82 0.47 15.65
C LYS A 82 -4.99 1.43 15.87
N LEU A 83 -5.17 2.41 14.99
CA LEU A 83 -6.24 3.42 15.05
C LEU A 83 -7.46 3.06 14.19
N VAL A 84 -7.44 1.88 13.58
CA VAL A 84 -8.53 1.40 12.71
C VAL A 84 -9.61 0.73 13.56
N THR A 85 -10.85 1.20 13.40
CA THR A 85 -12.04 0.65 14.07
C THR A 85 -13.05 0.09 13.07
N THR A 86 -12.82 0.29 11.76
CA THR A 86 -13.70 -0.15 10.69
C THR A 86 -13.45 -1.63 10.31
N PRO A 87 -14.44 -2.31 9.69
CA PRO A 87 -14.31 -3.69 9.24
C PRO A 87 -13.18 -3.94 8.23
N TYR A 88 -12.82 -2.91 7.45
CA TYR A 88 -11.75 -3.00 6.46
C TYR A 88 -10.68 -1.93 6.68
N ILE A 89 -9.44 -2.30 6.38
CA ILE A 89 -8.28 -1.41 6.34
C ILE A 89 -7.64 -1.47 4.95
N LEU A 90 -7.41 -0.31 4.35
CA LEU A 90 -6.62 -0.19 3.13
C LEU A 90 -5.25 0.42 3.46
N PHE A 91 -4.19 -0.32 3.21
CA PHE A 91 -2.86 0.27 3.12
C PHE A 91 -2.64 0.76 1.69
N LEU A 92 -2.34 2.05 1.54
CA LEU A 92 -2.18 2.73 0.26
C LEU A 92 -0.89 3.56 0.29
N ASP A 93 0.05 3.32 -0.63
CA ASP A 93 1.26 4.14 -0.68
C ASP A 93 0.95 5.55 -1.23
N ALA A 94 1.70 6.55 -0.75
CA ALA A 94 1.47 7.96 -1.06
C ALA A 94 1.68 8.33 -2.55
N ASP A 95 2.31 7.46 -3.35
CA ASP A 95 2.52 7.65 -4.79
C ASP A 95 1.51 6.86 -5.65
N ILE A 96 0.43 6.32 -5.05
CA ILE A 96 -0.60 5.56 -5.75
C ILE A 96 -1.77 6.45 -6.17
N MET A 97 -2.14 6.35 -7.43
CA MET A 97 -3.24 7.11 -8.03
C MET A 97 -4.41 6.20 -8.40
N LEU A 98 -5.53 6.31 -7.68
CA LEU A 98 -6.76 5.55 -7.93
C LEU A 98 -7.61 6.23 -9.00
N ARG A 99 -7.23 6.10 -10.29
CA ARG A 99 -7.90 6.77 -11.41
C ARG A 99 -9.29 6.21 -11.74
N ASN A 100 -9.57 4.93 -11.41
CA ASN A 100 -10.93 4.39 -11.48
C ASN A 100 -11.67 4.77 -10.19
N LYS A 101 -12.70 5.59 -10.31
CA LYS A 101 -13.50 6.07 -9.17
C LYS A 101 -14.33 5.01 -8.45
N PHE A 102 -14.40 3.80 -8.98
CA PHE A 102 -15.18 2.69 -8.41
C PHE A 102 -14.32 1.63 -7.75
N VAL A 103 -12.98 1.71 -7.86
CA VAL A 103 -12.06 0.63 -7.46
C VAL A 103 -12.21 0.22 -6.00
N LEU A 104 -12.47 1.16 -5.10
CA LEU A 104 -12.66 0.83 -3.68
C LEU A 104 -13.92 0.01 -3.45
N GLY A 105 -15.06 0.45 -4.02
CA GLY A 105 -16.31 -0.29 -3.94
C GLY A 105 -16.24 -1.67 -4.60
N GLU A 106 -15.59 -1.76 -5.77
CA GLU A 106 -15.36 -3.02 -6.47
C GLU A 106 -14.50 -3.99 -5.66
N CYS A 107 -13.46 -3.50 -4.96
CA CYS A 107 -12.60 -4.32 -4.11
C CYS A 107 -13.30 -4.76 -2.82
N LEU A 108 -14.11 -3.91 -2.21
CA LEU A 108 -14.88 -4.26 -1.00
C LEU A 108 -15.98 -5.29 -1.24
N ALA A 109 -16.41 -5.48 -2.49
CA ALA A 109 -17.40 -6.50 -2.85
C ALA A 109 -16.84 -7.94 -2.81
N TYR A 110 -15.53 -8.13 -2.64
CA TYR A 110 -14.94 -9.48 -2.51
C TYR A 110 -15.04 -10.00 -1.07
N GLU A 111 -15.52 -11.22 -0.93
CA GLU A 111 -15.47 -11.97 0.33
C GLU A 111 -14.10 -12.64 0.50
N SER A 112 -13.04 -11.84 0.69
CA SER A 112 -11.67 -12.33 0.87
C SER A 112 -10.95 -11.59 1.98
N ASP A 113 -9.93 -12.22 2.55
CA ASP A 113 -9.15 -11.62 3.64
C ASP A 113 -8.32 -10.45 3.17
N LEU A 114 -7.74 -10.59 1.98
CA LEU A 114 -6.92 -9.59 1.31
C LEU A 114 -7.35 -9.41 -0.15
N VAL A 115 -7.54 -8.17 -0.56
CA VAL A 115 -7.69 -7.78 -1.97
C VAL A 115 -6.53 -6.90 -2.37
N THR A 116 -5.92 -7.19 -3.51
CA THR A 116 -4.93 -6.33 -4.15
C THR A 116 -5.27 -6.11 -5.62
N VAL A 117 -4.51 -5.26 -6.30
CA VAL A 117 -4.77 -4.84 -7.67
C VAL A 117 -3.49 -4.86 -8.51
N PRO A 118 -3.57 -5.04 -9.83
CA PRO A 118 -2.43 -4.80 -10.71
C PRO A 118 -2.13 -3.30 -10.79
N PHE A 119 -0.84 -2.96 -10.78
CA PHE A 119 -0.39 -1.58 -10.96
C PHE A 119 -0.06 -1.29 -12.42
N TYR A 120 -0.27 -0.04 -12.79
CA TYR A 120 0.10 0.54 -14.07
C TYR A 120 1.05 1.73 -13.83
N THR A 121 1.88 2.03 -14.82
CA THR A 121 2.85 3.11 -14.76
C THR A 121 3.06 3.70 -16.16
N GLU A 122 4.10 4.48 -16.36
CA GLU A 122 4.48 5.02 -17.66
C GLU A 122 4.69 3.88 -18.68
N LYS A 123 4.35 4.14 -19.94
CA LYS A 123 4.30 3.14 -21.02
C LYS A 123 5.57 2.29 -21.13
N GLU A 124 6.72 2.91 -20.93
CA GLU A 124 8.06 2.29 -21.04
C GLU A 124 8.31 1.20 -19.99
N TYR A 125 7.73 1.34 -18.80
CA TYR A 125 7.94 0.44 -17.66
C TYR A 125 6.74 -0.49 -17.40
N ASN A 126 5.64 -0.28 -18.10
CA ASN A 126 4.39 -0.99 -17.84
C ASN A 126 4.49 -2.52 -18.03
N TRP A 127 5.39 -2.99 -18.90
CA TRP A 127 5.67 -4.41 -19.08
C TRP A 127 6.22 -5.07 -17.82
N ILE A 128 7.00 -4.36 -17.00
CA ILE A 128 7.55 -4.83 -15.72
C ILE A 128 6.40 -5.11 -14.76
N PHE A 129 5.47 -4.17 -14.62
CA PHE A 129 4.31 -4.32 -13.73
C PHE A 129 3.38 -5.45 -14.18
N ARG A 130 3.27 -5.70 -15.50
CA ARG A 130 2.57 -6.88 -16.03
C ARG A 130 3.24 -8.19 -15.64
N LEU A 131 4.56 -8.26 -15.64
CA LEU A 131 5.29 -9.45 -15.19
C LEU A 131 5.07 -9.66 -13.68
N PHE A 132 5.08 -8.61 -12.88
CA PHE A 132 4.73 -8.69 -11.45
C PHE A 132 3.29 -9.17 -11.23
N ASP A 133 2.31 -8.68 -11.98
CA ASP A 133 0.93 -9.16 -11.89
C ASP A 133 0.83 -10.67 -12.23
N ILE A 134 1.51 -11.12 -13.28
CA ILE A 134 1.55 -12.55 -13.63
C ILE A 134 2.19 -13.36 -12.51
N GLN A 135 3.33 -12.92 -11.97
CA GLN A 135 4.01 -13.58 -10.87
C GLN A 135 3.12 -13.65 -9.63
N GLN A 136 2.43 -12.57 -9.28
CA GLN A 136 1.53 -12.50 -8.14
C GLN A 136 0.34 -13.47 -8.29
N ARG A 137 -0.26 -13.56 -9.49
CA ARG A 137 -1.35 -14.50 -9.79
C ARG A 137 -0.88 -15.94 -9.71
N LEU A 138 0.30 -16.25 -10.28
CA LEU A 138 0.88 -17.58 -10.23
C LEU A 138 1.22 -17.99 -8.79
N SER A 139 1.82 -17.10 -8.02
CA SER A 139 2.14 -17.32 -6.60
C SER A 139 0.88 -17.58 -5.77
N ASN A 140 -0.17 -16.79 -5.99
CA ASN A 140 -1.46 -17.00 -5.33
C ASN A 140 -2.10 -18.36 -5.70
N TRP A 141 -2.03 -18.74 -6.97
CA TRP A 141 -2.52 -20.05 -7.43
C TRP A 141 -1.73 -21.21 -6.82
N LEU A 142 -0.44 -21.06 -6.60
CA LEU A 142 0.44 -22.05 -5.97
C LEU A 142 0.30 -22.11 -4.43
N GLY A 143 -0.62 -21.34 -3.83
CA GLY A 143 -0.81 -21.30 -2.37
C GLY A 143 0.30 -20.55 -1.61
N THR A 144 1.03 -19.68 -2.29
CA THR A 144 2.04 -18.79 -1.68
C THR A 144 1.71 -17.33 -2.01
N PRO A 145 0.54 -16.81 -1.56
CA PRO A 145 0.08 -15.48 -1.92
C PRO A 145 1.07 -14.40 -1.47
N PHE A 146 1.15 -13.32 -2.22
CA PHE A 146 1.77 -12.09 -1.76
C PHE A 146 1.13 -10.88 -2.45
N ALA A 147 1.13 -9.75 -1.75
CA ALA A 147 0.63 -8.49 -2.28
C ALA A 147 1.65 -7.38 -2.06
N VAL A 148 1.84 -6.54 -3.09
CA VAL A 148 2.71 -5.36 -3.02
C VAL A 148 2.07 -4.31 -2.12
N GLY A 149 2.87 -3.63 -1.31
CA GLY A 149 2.42 -2.68 -0.28
C GLY A 149 1.64 -1.48 -0.80
N GLY A 150 1.79 -1.15 -2.09
CA GLY A 150 1.12 0.01 -2.68
C GLY A 150 -0.41 -0.02 -2.63
N PHE A 151 -1.04 -1.21 -2.61
CA PHE A 151 -2.48 -1.37 -2.42
C PHE A 151 -2.79 -2.73 -1.78
N GLN A 152 -3.13 -2.71 -0.50
CA GLN A 152 -3.56 -3.89 0.25
C GLN A 152 -4.84 -3.58 1.02
N LEU A 153 -5.98 -4.05 0.51
CA LEU A 153 -7.27 -3.95 1.20
C LEU A 153 -7.52 -5.24 1.99
N TRP A 154 -7.55 -5.13 3.31
CA TRP A 154 -7.74 -6.23 4.23
C TRP A 154 -9.08 -6.16 4.93
N LYS A 155 -9.68 -7.32 5.22
CA LYS A 155 -10.56 -7.41 6.40
C LYS A 155 -9.71 -7.15 7.62
N THR A 156 -10.11 -6.22 8.48
CA THR A 156 -9.31 -5.81 9.65
C THR A 156 -9.02 -6.99 10.57
N GLU A 157 -9.99 -7.88 10.78
CA GLU A 157 -9.82 -9.11 11.56
C GLU A 157 -8.78 -10.04 10.94
N ALA A 158 -8.83 -10.26 9.63
CA ALA A 158 -7.87 -11.12 8.91
C ALA A 158 -6.45 -10.56 8.96
N TYR A 159 -6.31 -9.23 8.81
CA TYR A 159 -5.02 -8.57 8.98
C TYR A 159 -4.40 -8.85 10.35
N TRP A 160 -5.17 -8.71 11.42
CA TRP A 160 -4.67 -8.98 12.78
C TRP A 160 -4.41 -10.47 13.03
N LYS A 161 -5.12 -11.38 12.40
CA LYS A 161 -4.83 -12.84 12.44
C LYS A 161 -3.45 -13.18 11.84
N THR A 162 -2.94 -12.40 10.88
CA THR A 162 -1.58 -12.59 10.34
C THR A 162 -0.48 -12.16 11.33
N GLY A 163 -0.83 -11.47 12.41
CA GLY A 163 0.07 -10.79 13.33
C GLY A 163 0.35 -9.33 12.93
N GLY A 164 -0.20 -8.85 11.82
CA GLY A 164 -0.01 -7.50 11.33
C GLY A 164 1.41 -7.21 10.81
N TYR A 165 1.70 -5.93 10.59
CA TYR A 165 3.06 -5.48 10.26
C TYR A 165 3.97 -5.55 11.49
N ASP A 166 5.21 -6.03 11.31
CA ASP A 166 6.26 -6.04 12.33
C ASP A 166 7.19 -4.84 12.09
N GLU A 167 7.20 -3.87 13.02
CA GLU A 167 8.02 -2.66 12.93
C GLU A 167 9.53 -2.93 12.81
N THR A 168 9.98 -4.13 13.16
CA THR A 168 11.38 -4.55 13.03
C THR A 168 11.75 -4.98 11.61
N HIS A 169 10.77 -5.11 10.71
CA HIS A 169 11.01 -5.41 9.30
C HIS A 169 11.38 -4.14 8.56
N LEU A 170 12.58 -4.12 8.02
CA LEU A 170 13.16 -3.00 7.28
C LEU A 170 13.10 -3.18 5.76
N PHE A 171 12.57 -4.33 5.31
CA PHE A 171 12.50 -4.69 3.90
C PHE A 171 11.38 -5.70 3.64
N ALA A 172 10.63 -5.50 2.53
CA ALA A 172 9.56 -6.39 2.03
C ALA A 172 8.56 -6.82 3.12
N GLU A 173 8.21 -5.89 3.99
CA GLU A 173 7.25 -6.07 5.09
C GLU A 173 5.84 -6.42 4.56
N ASP A 174 5.50 -5.89 3.38
CA ASP A 174 4.28 -6.17 2.64
C ASP A 174 4.20 -7.63 2.18
N TYR A 175 5.29 -8.18 1.68
CA TYR A 175 5.42 -9.59 1.37
C TYR A 175 5.25 -10.44 2.62
N TRP A 176 5.94 -10.06 3.72
CA TRP A 176 5.92 -10.81 4.97
C TRP A 176 4.51 -10.94 5.57
N VAL A 177 3.71 -9.87 5.57
CA VAL A 177 2.35 -9.92 6.12
C VAL A 177 1.40 -10.63 5.16
N SER A 178 1.47 -10.35 3.86
CA SER A 178 0.51 -10.84 2.89
C SER A 178 0.64 -12.35 2.60
N GLN A 179 1.82 -12.94 2.72
CA GLN A 179 2.00 -14.39 2.53
C GLN A 179 1.28 -15.26 3.58
N ARG A 180 0.78 -14.64 4.66
CA ARG A 180 0.05 -15.31 5.75
C ARG A 180 -1.46 -15.22 5.61
N THR A 181 -1.96 -14.60 4.54
CA THR A 181 -3.40 -14.57 4.27
C THR A 181 -3.89 -15.94 3.82
N GLU A 182 -5.10 -16.30 4.25
CA GLU A 182 -5.74 -17.55 3.80
C GLU A 182 -6.38 -17.36 2.42
N ILE A 183 -7.07 -16.24 2.22
CA ILE A 183 -7.81 -15.97 0.98
C ILE A 183 -7.40 -14.61 0.41
N MET A 184 -6.68 -14.64 -0.73
CA MET A 184 -6.33 -13.43 -1.46
C MET A 184 -7.02 -13.37 -2.82
N LYS A 185 -7.54 -12.18 -3.18
CA LYS A 185 -8.06 -11.86 -4.51
C LYS A 185 -7.23 -10.75 -5.16
N ILE A 186 -7.05 -10.88 -6.47
CA ILE A 186 -6.42 -9.84 -7.29
C ILE A 186 -7.50 -9.30 -8.20
N HIS A 187 -8.03 -8.11 -7.84
CA HIS A 187 -9.10 -7.46 -8.61
C HIS A 187 -8.56 -6.95 -9.95
N LYS A 188 -9.27 -7.24 -11.03
CA LYS A 188 -8.88 -6.82 -12.40
C LYS A 188 -9.33 -5.37 -12.65
N THR A 189 -8.42 -4.44 -12.54
CA THR A 189 -8.63 -3.04 -12.89
C THR A 189 -7.44 -2.47 -13.65
N LYS A 190 -7.66 -1.44 -14.47
CA LYS A 190 -6.60 -0.63 -15.10
C LYS A 190 -6.47 0.75 -14.44
N GLY A 191 -7.21 0.98 -13.38
CA GLY A 191 -7.35 2.29 -12.75
C GLY A 191 -6.37 2.60 -11.63
N VAL A 192 -5.41 1.73 -11.32
CA VAL A 192 -4.45 1.96 -10.23
C VAL A 192 -3.06 2.18 -10.82
N TRP A 193 -2.52 3.38 -10.57
CA TRP A 193 -1.26 3.85 -11.14
C TRP A 193 -0.25 4.14 -10.06
N THR A 194 1.03 3.87 -10.35
CA THR A 194 2.17 4.15 -9.47
C THR A 194 3.34 4.70 -10.26
N SER A 195 4.28 5.33 -9.59
CA SER A 195 5.53 5.79 -10.18
C SER A 195 6.48 4.63 -10.47
N ALA A 196 7.18 4.68 -11.62
CA ALA A 196 8.27 3.76 -11.92
C ALA A 196 9.60 4.18 -11.26
N ARG A 197 9.63 5.20 -10.39
CA ARG A 197 10.82 5.81 -9.77
C ARG A 197 11.82 4.77 -9.27
N ARG A 198 11.34 3.73 -8.57
CA ARG A 198 12.18 2.68 -8.01
C ARG A 198 12.89 1.84 -9.07
N PHE A 199 12.19 1.50 -10.16
CA PHE A 199 12.79 0.77 -11.28
C PHE A 199 13.76 1.63 -12.07
N LYS A 200 13.50 2.94 -12.20
CA LYS A 200 14.43 3.90 -12.83
C LYS A 200 15.73 3.99 -12.05
N ASN A 201 15.67 4.00 -10.72
CA ASN A 201 16.84 4.19 -9.85
C ASN A 201 17.65 2.90 -9.63
N LYS A 202 16.98 1.76 -9.40
CA LYS A 202 17.64 0.49 -9.00
C LYS A 202 17.79 -0.51 -10.16
N GLY A 203 17.04 -0.34 -11.24
CA GLY A 203 17.02 -1.24 -12.40
C GLY A 203 16.16 -2.50 -12.20
N PHE A 204 15.70 -3.05 -13.32
CA PHE A 204 14.83 -4.23 -13.35
C PHE A 204 15.47 -5.49 -12.74
N PHE A 205 16.70 -5.80 -13.15
CA PHE A 205 17.37 -7.02 -12.70
C PHE A 205 17.61 -7.07 -11.19
N TYR A 206 17.94 -5.92 -10.59
CA TYR A 206 18.08 -5.82 -9.14
C TYR A 206 16.75 -6.14 -8.45
N MET A 207 15.65 -5.51 -8.87
CA MET A 207 14.33 -5.73 -8.30
C MET A 207 13.85 -7.17 -8.48
N PHE A 208 14.09 -7.76 -9.65
CA PHE A 208 13.75 -9.16 -9.94
C PHE A 208 14.50 -10.15 -9.04
N LEU A 209 15.82 -10.00 -8.93
CA LEU A 209 16.65 -10.83 -8.04
C LEU A 209 16.24 -10.69 -6.58
N LEU A 210 15.84 -9.47 -6.19
CA LEU A 210 15.38 -9.21 -4.83
C LEU A 210 14.07 -9.96 -4.52
N THR A 211 13.14 -10.00 -5.47
CA THR A 211 11.89 -10.78 -5.35
C THR A 211 12.16 -12.28 -5.19
N ILE A 212 13.11 -12.84 -5.98
CA ILE A 212 13.54 -14.23 -5.83
C ILE A 212 14.14 -14.48 -4.44
N LYS A 213 14.97 -13.56 -3.93
CA LYS A 213 15.54 -13.65 -2.58
C LYS A 213 14.44 -13.63 -1.50
N CYS A 214 13.41 -12.81 -1.65
CA CYS A 214 12.26 -12.81 -0.73
C CYS A 214 11.57 -14.17 -0.73
N TYR A 215 11.31 -14.75 -1.90
CA TYR A 215 10.67 -16.06 -2.01
C TYR A 215 11.50 -17.18 -1.35
N ILE A 216 12.81 -17.23 -1.60
CA ILE A 216 13.71 -18.22 -0.99
C ILE A 216 13.76 -18.06 0.53
N ASN A 217 13.75 -16.83 1.02
CA ASN A 217 13.86 -16.51 2.46
C ASN A 217 12.50 -16.29 3.14
N ARG A 218 11.38 -16.66 2.51
CA ARG A 218 10.04 -16.34 3.00
C ARG A 218 9.72 -16.78 4.42
N ASN A 219 10.42 -17.79 4.93
CA ASN A 219 10.27 -18.31 6.29
C ASN A 219 11.39 -17.85 7.25
N ASN A 220 12.28 -16.94 6.80
CA ASN A 220 13.41 -16.47 7.58
C ASN A 220 13.20 -15.00 8.05
N PRO A 221 12.71 -14.75 9.27
CA PRO A 221 12.43 -13.40 9.73
C PRO A 221 13.68 -12.52 9.81
N LYS A 222 14.87 -13.11 10.00
CA LYS A 222 16.14 -12.36 10.06
C LYS A 222 16.49 -11.73 8.70
N PHE A 223 16.00 -12.27 7.60
CA PHE A 223 16.19 -11.70 6.28
C PHE A 223 15.44 -10.36 6.13
N PHE A 224 14.21 -10.28 6.60
CA PHE A 224 13.36 -9.09 6.49
C PHE A 224 13.76 -7.97 7.45
N LYS A 225 14.54 -8.25 8.50
CA LYS A 225 15.08 -7.27 9.46
C LYS A 225 16.33 -6.54 8.95
N LYS A 226 16.82 -6.84 7.74
CA LYS A 226 17.98 -6.19 7.13
C LYS A 226 17.54 -5.17 6.09
N HIS A 227 18.25 -4.05 5.98
CA HIS A 227 17.94 -2.98 5.01
C HIS A 227 18.10 -3.38 3.54
N HIS A 228 18.99 -4.29 3.20
CA HIS A 228 19.32 -4.70 1.82
C HIS A 228 19.58 -3.52 0.85
N ASN A 229 19.92 -2.34 1.36
CA ASN A 229 20.09 -1.09 0.58
C ASN A 229 18.86 -0.75 -0.30
N TYR A 230 17.66 -1.15 0.15
CA TYR A 230 16.43 -0.99 -0.62
C TYR A 230 15.89 0.46 -0.58
N TRP A 231 16.09 1.13 0.53
CA TRP A 231 15.60 2.49 0.79
C TRP A 231 16.65 3.58 0.53
N SER A 232 17.88 3.22 0.14
CA SER A 232 18.98 4.12 -0.20
C SER A 232 18.91 4.61 -1.65
#